data_5a7cb0d718ab8680e6ae93197c02a258
#
_entry.id   5a7cb0d718ab8680e6ae93197c02a258
#
_cell.length_a   1.000
_cell.length_b   1.000
_cell.length_c   1.000
_cell.angle_alpha   90.00
_cell.angle_beta   90.00
_cell.angle_gamma   90.00
#
_symmetry.space_group_name_H-M   'P 1'
#
loop_
_entity.id
_entity.type
_entity.pdbx_description
1 polymer ?
#
loop_
_entity_poly.entity_id
_entity_poly.type
_entity_poly.pdbx_seq_one_letter_code
_entity_poly.pdbx_strand_id
1 'polypeptide(L)'
;MRDATDYKQQLNALLPPGPLWEALRQDDNAQSLLIALADELARLDDRAYDLLRELDPRSVSELLAEWEAWAGLPDSCSGLGETLNERRDALHAAMTSSGGQSRAYFIALAERLGFPGTSITEYEPHTVEDDVDAAIYGDDWRFAWLLSAQTPDIQQISVESDVDESLGEQAPTERLECAINKTKPAHTVALFEYT
;
A
#
# COMPACT_ATOMS: atom_id res chain seq x y z
N MET A 1 -23.33 14.17 -6.30
CA MET A 1 -23.49 13.84 -7.72
C MET A 1 -24.75 14.50 -8.21
N ARG A 2 -24.68 15.21 -9.30
CA ARG A 2 -25.84 15.78 -9.97
C ARG A 2 -26.38 14.77 -10.97
N ASP A 3 -27.68 14.61 -11.03
CA ASP A 3 -28.31 13.71 -11.97
C ASP A 3 -28.67 14.44 -13.31
N ALA A 4 -29.13 13.68 -14.28
CA ALA A 4 -29.55 14.24 -15.57
C ALA A 4 -30.69 15.25 -15.43
N THR A 5 -31.53 15.12 -14.41
CA THR A 5 -32.62 16.06 -14.15
C THR A 5 -32.10 17.42 -13.70
N ASP A 6 -31.09 17.43 -12.84
CA ASP A 6 -30.41 18.64 -12.37
C ASP A 6 -29.74 19.37 -13.54
N TYR A 7 -29.05 18.64 -14.43
CA TYR A 7 -28.41 19.20 -15.60
C TYR A 7 -29.44 19.75 -16.63
N LYS A 8 -30.53 19.03 -16.81
CA LYS A 8 -31.64 19.51 -17.64
C LYS A 8 -32.21 20.83 -17.12
N GLN A 9 -32.43 20.96 -15.83
CA GLN A 9 -32.89 22.20 -15.21
C GLN A 9 -31.90 23.34 -15.44
N GLN A 10 -30.60 23.08 -15.29
CA GLN A 10 -29.55 24.07 -15.55
C GLN A 10 -29.53 24.51 -17.01
N LEU A 11 -29.61 23.57 -17.97
CA LEU A 11 -29.64 23.86 -19.38
C LEU A 11 -30.87 24.71 -19.75
N ASN A 12 -32.03 24.39 -19.21
CA ASN A 12 -33.23 25.19 -19.38
C ASN A 12 -33.09 26.61 -18.80
N ALA A 13 -32.40 26.75 -17.64
CA ALA A 13 -32.19 28.07 -17.03
C ALA A 13 -31.17 28.93 -17.80
N LEU A 14 -30.30 28.32 -18.59
CA LEU A 14 -29.33 29.01 -19.44
C LEU A 14 -29.94 29.52 -20.73
N LEU A 15 -31.13 29.06 -21.11
CA LEU A 15 -31.82 29.56 -22.30
C LEU A 15 -32.18 31.05 -22.14
N PRO A 16 -31.93 31.88 -23.15
CA PRO A 16 -32.24 33.31 -23.09
C PRO A 16 -33.73 33.61 -22.80
N PRO A 17 -34.07 34.76 -22.25
CA PRO A 17 -35.47 35.17 -22.12
C PRO A 17 -36.09 35.53 -23.44
N GLY A 18 -37.39 35.31 -23.60
CA GLY A 18 -38.16 35.74 -24.76
C GLY A 18 -39.16 34.68 -25.25
N PRO A 19 -40.17 35.12 -26.07
CA PRO A 19 -41.29 34.26 -26.45
C PRO A 19 -40.87 32.99 -27.23
N LEU A 20 -39.81 33.08 -28.04
CA LEU A 20 -39.29 31.95 -28.77
C LEU A 20 -38.74 30.87 -27.81
N TRP A 21 -37.95 31.28 -26.81
CA TRP A 21 -37.33 30.37 -25.86
C TRP A 21 -38.35 29.76 -24.88
N GLU A 22 -39.40 30.50 -24.57
CA GLU A 22 -40.51 29.98 -23.77
C GLU A 22 -41.29 28.93 -24.57
N ALA A 23 -41.51 29.11 -25.88
CA ALA A 23 -42.09 28.10 -26.75
C ALA A 23 -41.21 26.84 -26.83
N LEU A 24 -39.87 26.98 -26.96
CA LEU A 24 -38.93 25.87 -26.99
C LEU A 24 -38.86 25.10 -25.66
N ARG A 25 -39.11 25.77 -24.54
CA ARG A 25 -39.19 25.07 -23.22
C ARG A 25 -40.42 24.15 -23.15
N GLN A 26 -41.41 24.34 -24.01
CA GLN A 26 -42.62 23.52 -24.08
C GLN A 26 -42.62 22.56 -25.30
N ASP A 27 -41.64 22.69 -26.19
CA ASP A 27 -41.52 21.83 -27.37
C ASP A 27 -40.83 20.50 -27.02
N ASP A 28 -41.47 19.38 -27.37
CA ASP A 28 -41.00 18.03 -27.01
C ASP A 28 -39.65 17.70 -27.67
N ASN A 29 -39.39 18.17 -28.91
CA ASN A 29 -38.13 17.91 -29.59
C ASN A 29 -36.98 18.69 -28.95
N ALA A 30 -37.23 19.96 -28.61
CA ALA A 30 -36.22 20.75 -27.89
C ALA A 30 -35.93 20.17 -26.52
N GLN A 31 -36.96 19.73 -25.80
CA GLN A 31 -36.77 19.08 -24.49
C GLN A 31 -36.05 17.74 -24.59
N SER A 32 -36.30 16.96 -25.64
CA SER A 32 -35.57 15.69 -25.89
C SER A 32 -34.09 15.95 -26.19
N LEU A 33 -33.75 17.01 -26.90
CA LEU A 33 -32.34 17.41 -27.11
C LEU A 33 -31.69 17.80 -25.79
N LEU A 34 -32.37 18.59 -24.94
CA LEU A 34 -31.84 19.00 -23.66
C LEU A 34 -31.65 17.81 -22.69
N ILE A 35 -32.53 16.81 -22.77
CA ILE A 35 -32.36 15.56 -21.99
C ILE A 35 -31.11 14.84 -22.49
N ALA A 36 -30.91 14.63 -23.76
CA ALA A 36 -29.74 13.95 -24.30
C ALA A 36 -28.42 14.65 -23.91
N LEU A 37 -28.40 15.99 -23.92
CA LEU A 37 -27.27 16.78 -23.47
C LEU A 37 -27.08 16.65 -21.95
N ALA A 38 -28.16 16.63 -21.19
CA ALA A 38 -28.10 16.45 -19.71
C ALA A 38 -27.59 15.09 -19.31
N ASP A 39 -27.98 14.03 -20.02
CA ASP A 39 -27.48 12.67 -19.81
C ASP A 39 -25.94 12.60 -19.99
N GLU A 40 -25.42 13.27 -21.03
CA GLU A 40 -23.99 13.31 -21.29
C GLU A 40 -23.24 14.12 -20.22
N LEU A 41 -23.81 15.24 -19.76
CA LEU A 41 -23.22 16.00 -18.64
C LEU A 41 -23.23 15.23 -17.34
N ALA A 42 -24.30 14.49 -17.04
CA ALA A 42 -24.36 13.62 -15.87
C ALA A 42 -23.29 12.52 -15.97
N ARG A 43 -23.14 11.87 -17.13
CA ARG A 43 -22.10 10.88 -17.39
C ARG A 43 -20.69 11.43 -17.17
N LEU A 44 -20.44 12.68 -17.58
CA LEU A 44 -19.16 13.34 -17.35
C LEU A 44 -18.91 13.65 -15.87
N ASP A 45 -19.94 14.06 -15.14
CA ASP A 45 -19.85 14.32 -13.69
C ASP A 45 -19.55 13.02 -12.92
N ASP A 46 -20.22 11.94 -13.27
CA ASP A 46 -19.97 10.61 -12.74
C ASP A 46 -18.51 10.18 -12.96
N ARG A 47 -18.03 10.35 -14.20
CA ARG A 47 -16.63 10.00 -14.52
C ARG A 47 -15.62 10.87 -13.79
N ALA A 48 -15.90 12.16 -13.62
CA ALA A 48 -15.05 13.04 -12.82
C ALA A 48 -15.00 12.61 -11.36
N TYR A 49 -16.13 12.15 -10.82
CA TYR A 49 -16.18 11.62 -9.47
C TYR A 49 -15.42 10.30 -9.31
N ASP A 50 -15.53 9.40 -10.30
CA ASP A 50 -14.74 8.18 -10.32
C ASP A 50 -13.24 8.48 -10.32
N LEU A 51 -12.79 9.47 -11.11
CA LEU A 51 -11.38 9.87 -11.09
C LEU A 51 -10.93 10.39 -9.73
N LEU A 52 -11.80 11.07 -8.98
CA LEU A 52 -11.47 11.47 -7.60
C LEU A 52 -11.30 10.27 -6.68
N ARG A 53 -12.08 9.21 -6.88
CA ARG A 53 -11.92 7.96 -6.12
C ARG A 53 -10.63 7.23 -6.47
N GLU A 54 -10.20 7.30 -7.72
CA GLU A 54 -8.93 6.72 -8.18
C GLU A 54 -7.68 7.44 -7.61
N LEU A 55 -7.83 8.62 -7.01
CA LEU A 55 -6.76 9.33 -6.31
C LEU A 55 -6.45 8.77 -4.92
N ASP A 56 -7.37 8.03 -4.30
CA ASP A 56 -7.13 7.41 -2.99
C ASP A 56 -6.61 5.97 -3.19
N PRO A 57 -5.39 5.65 -2.72
CA PRO A 57 -4.81 4.32 -2.82
C PRO A 57 -5.70 3.20 -2.30
N ARG A 58 -6.58 3.51 -1.34
CA ARG A 58 -7.49 2.54 -0.71
C ARG A 58 -8.72 2.21 -1.55
N SER A 59 -9.07 3.08 -2.49
CA SER A 59 -10.24 2.91 -3.36
C SER A 59 -9.91 2.74 -4.83
N VAL A 60 -8.65 2.95 -5.22
CA VAL A 60 -8.16 2.82 -6.60
C VAL A 60 -8.47 1.44 -7.19
N SER A 61 -8.87 1.40 -8.46
CA SER A 61 -9.12 0.16 -9.18
C SER A 61 -8.65 0.21 -10.63
N GLU A 62 -9.03 1.21 -11.39
CA GLU A 62 -8.64 1.36 -12.79
C GLU A 62 -7.16 1.75 -12.94
N LEU A 63 -6.69 2.67 -12.09
CA LEU A 63 -5.31 3.20 -12.11
C LEU A 63 -4.36 2.44 -11.17
N LEU A 64 -4.78 1.28 -10.62
CA LEU A 64 -3.98 0.56 -9.65
C LEU A 64 -2.61 0.15 -10.21
N ALA A 65 -2.56 -0.32 -11.45
CA ALA A 65 -1.32 -0.75 -12.08
C ALA A 65 -0.32 0.41 -12.27
N GLU A 66 -0.81 1.60 -12.61
CA GLU A 66 0.00 2.81 -12.74
C GLU A 66 0.51 3.28 -11.38
N TRP A 67 -0.32 3.22 -10.35
CA TRP A 67 0.07 3.52 -8.98
C TRP A 67 1.13 2.55 -8.44
N GLU A 68 0.96 1.24 -8.68
CA GLU A 68 1.94 0.22 -8.33
C GLU A 68 3.28 0.47 -9.03
N ALA A 69 3.26 0.72 -10.33
CA ALA A 69 4.47 1.03 -11.10
C ALA A 69 5.19 2.27 -10.55
N TRP A 70 4.43 3.32 -10.16
CA TRP A 70 5.00 4.51 -9.54
C TRP A 70 5.57 4.23 -8.16
N ALA A 71 4.91 3.40 -7.35
CA ALA A 71 5.35 3.01 -6.01
C ALA A 71 6.47 1.93 -6.03
N GLY A 72 6.83 1.40 -7.20
CA GLY A 72 7.82 0.34 -7.34
C GLY A 72 7.34 -1.01 -6.82
N LEU A 73 6.06 -1.30 -6.96
CA LEU A 73 5.43 -2.56 -6.58
C LEU A 73 5.19 -3.44 -7.82
N PRO A 74 5.25 -4.79 -7.68
CA PRO A 74 5.72 -5.50 -6.49
C PRO A 74 7.20 -5.29 -6.26
N ASP A 75 7.60 -5.17 -5.01
CA ASP A 75 9.01 -5.08 -4.70
C ASP A 75 9.66 -6.47 -4.59
N SER A 76 10.99 -6.51 -4.46
CA SER A 76 11.73 -7.78 -4.40
C SER A 76 11.44 -8.61 -3.14
N CYS A 77 10.79 -8.03 -2.15
CA CYS A 77 10.52 -8.65 -0.84
C CYS A 77 9.03 -8.98 -0.63
N SER A 78 8.15 -8.35 -1.40
CA SER A 78 6.72 -8.62 -1.38
C SER A 78 6.29 -9.22 -2.71
N GLY A 79 5.65 -10.38 -2.69
CA GLY A 79 4.98 -10.92 -3.87
C GLY A 79 3.86 -10.00 -4.36
N LEU A 80 3.34 -10.26 -5.54
CA LEU A 80 2.08 -9.67 -6.00
C LEU A 80 0.97 -10.13 -5.05
N GLY A 81 0.23 -9.18 -4.48
CA GLY A 81 -1.02 -9.51 -3.80
C GLY A 81 -1.97 -10.20 -4.78
N GLU A 82 -2.59 -11.29 -4.35
CA GLU A 82 -3.51 -12.07 -5.20
C GLU A 82 -4.85 -11.36 -5.37
N THR A 83 -5.25 -10.60 -4.36
CA THR A 83 -6.53 -9.89 -4.35
C THR A 83 -6.36 -8.38 -4.56
N LEU A 84 -7.41 -7.73 -5.07
CA LEU A 84 -7.46 -6.28 -5.23
C LEU A 84 -7.22 -5.54 -3.90
N ASN A 85 -7.73 -6.09 -2.80
CA ASN A 85 -7.56 -5.47 -1.49
C ASN A 85 -6.12 -5.57 -1.00
N GLU A 86 -5.46 -6.71 -1.13
CA GLU A 86 -4.04 -6.88 -0.78
C GLU A 86 -3.15 -5.94 -1.57
N ARG A 87 -3.42 -5.77 -2.87
CA ARG A 87 -2.69 -4.83 -3.73
C ARG A 87 -2.88 -3.37 -3.27
N ARG A 88 -4.10 -2.97 -2.91
CA ARG A 88 -4.39 -1.65 -2.33
C ARG A 88 -3.69 -1.43 -1.00
N ASP A 89 -3.71 -2.44 -0.13
CA ASP A 89 -3.06 -2.37 1.17
C ASP A 89 -1.53 -2.25 1.03
N ALA A 90 -0.93 -2.99 0.09
CA ALA A 90 0.48 -2.87 -0.23
C ALA A 90 0.83 -1.48 -0.78
N LEU A 91 0.01 -0.94 -1.69
CA LEU A 91 0.17 0.41 -2.23
C LEU A 91 0.06 1.46 -1.11
N HIS A 92 -0.97 1.37 -0.28
CA HIS A 92 -1.16 2.29 0.84
C HIS A 92 0.00 2.22 1.83
N ALA A 93 0.48 1.02 2.15
CA ALA A 93 1.65 0.82 3.01
C ALA A 93 2.92 1.44 2.40
N ALA A 94 3.16 1.26 1.10
CA ALA A 94 4.30 1.86 0.40
C ALA A 94 4.26 3.40 0.43
N MET A 95 3.08 3.99 0.20
CA MET A 95 2.90 5.45 0.18
C MET A 95 2.96 6.09 1.57
N THR A 96 2.56 5.37 2.61
CA THR A 96 2.54 5.89 3.99
C THR A 96 3.78 5.55 4.80
N SER A 97 4.66 4.70 4.25
CA SER A 97 5.91 4.35 4.93
C SER A 97 6.87 5.55 4.97
N SER A 98 7.16 6.03 6.16
CA SER A 98 8.08 7.16 6.34
C SER A 98 9.55 6.75 6.43
N GLY A 99 9.82 5.44 6.42
CA GLY A 99 11.16 4.92 6.68
C GLY A 99 11.65 5.23 8.11
N GLY A 100 12.79 4.65 8.49
CA GLY A 100 13.39 4.90 9.79
C GLY A 100 14.71 4.14 9.95
N GLN A 101 15.51 4.59 10.92
CA GLN A 101 16.81 3.96 11.23
C GLN A 101 16.92 3.60 12.71
N SER A 102 15.85 3.78 13.48
CA SER A 102 15.85 3.47 14.92
C SER A 102 15.54 2.01 15.18
N ARG A 103 16.00 1.50 16.32
CA ARG A 103 15.62 0.15 16.82
C ARG A 103 14.10 -0.01 16.82
N ALA A 104 13.37 0.97 17.34
CA ALA A 104 11.90 0.94 17.39
C ALA A 104 11.25 0.81 16.00
N TYR A 105 11.83 1.44 14.97
CA TYR A 105 11.35 1.30 13.60
C TYR A 105 11.47 -0.13 13.09
N PHE A 106 12.64 -0.76 13.26
CA PHE A 106 12.87 -2.13 12.78
C PHE A 106 12.07 -3.16 13.57
N ILE A 107 11.90 -2.97 14.89
CA ILE A 107 11.02 -3.80 15.72
C ILE A 107 9.58 -3.71 15.21
N ALA A 108 9.05 -2.49 15.02
CA ALA A 108 7.70 -2.30 14.49
C ALA A 108 7.53 -2.83 13.06
N LEU A 109 8.58 -2.80 12.24
CA LEU A 109 8.58 -3.41 10.91
C LEU A 109 8.47 -4.94 11.00
N ALA A 110 9.26 -5.58 11.87
CA ALA A 110 9.22 -7.02 12.09
C ALA A 110 7.85 -7.47 12.64
N GLU A 111 7.28 -6.74 13.61
CA GLU A 111 5.95 -7.01 14.15
C GLU A 111 4.86 -6.95 13.06
N ARG A 112 4.91 -5.96 12.17
CA ARG A 112 3.98 -5.86 11.03
C ARG A 112 4.11 -7.00 10.03
N LEU A 113 5.31 -7.58 9.93
CA LEU A 113 5.57 -8.75 9.08
C LEU A 113 5.21 -10.08 9.76
N GLY A 114 4.64 -10.04 10.97
CA GLY A 114 4.17 -11.22 11.68
C GLY A 114 5.18 -11.83 12.68
N PHE A 115 6.20 -11.07 13.09
CA PHE A 115 7.19 -11.49 14.07
C PHE A 115 7.05 -10.71 15.40
N PRO A 116 6.07 -11.03 16.23
CA PRO A 116 5.90 -10.37 17.53
C PRO A 116 7.04 -10.70 18.49
N GLY A 117 7.31 -9.78 19.40
CA GLY A 117 8.36 -9.99 20.41
C GLY A 117 9.79 -9.89 19.89
N THR A 118 9.98 -9.33 18.69
CA THR A 118 11.31 -9.09 18.11
C THR A 118 12.11 -8.14 18.98
N SER A 119 13.40 -8.46 19.17
CA SER A 119 14.36 -7.61 19.86
C SER A 119 15.59 -7.32 19.00
N ILE A 120 16.27 -6.21 19.31
CA ILE A 120 17.51 -5.82 18.61
C ILE A 120 18.62 -5.66 19.64
N THR A 121 19.73 -6.36 19.39
CA THR A 121 20.97 -6.24 20.12
C THR A 121 22.03 -5.58 19.26
N GLU A 122 22.63 -4.52 19.78
CA GLU A 122 23.78 -3.85 19.15
C GLU A 122 25.05 -4.26 19.87
N TYR A 123 26.15 -4.31 19.16
CA TYR A 123 27.45 -4.72 19.72
C TYR A 123 28.32 -3.50 19.93
N GLU A 124 28.99 -3.47 21.06
CA GLU A 124 29.99 -2.45 21.37
C GLU A 124 31.38 -3.06 21.26
N PRO A 125 32.36 -2.39 20.63
CA PRO A 125 33.75 -2.85 20.59
C PRO A 125 34.31 -2.92 22.02
N HIS A 126 35.10 -3.96 22.28
CA HIS A 126 35.76 -4.17 23.57
C HIS A 126 36.77 -3.05 23.85
N THR A 127 36.72 -2.47 25.04
CA THR A 127 37.61 -1.39 25.48
C THR A 127 38.46 -1.87 26.68
N VAL A 128 39.47 -1.10 26.98
CA VAL A 128 40.39 -1.41 28.14
C VAL A 128 39.71 -1.24 29.52
N GLU A 129 38.51 -0.68 29.55
CA GLU A 129 37.71 -0.44 30.75
C GLU A 129 36.68 -1.56 30.96
N ASP A 130 36.55 -2.50 30.02
CA ASP A 130 35.59 -3.59 30.10
C ASP A 130 36.12 -4.71 31.06
N ASP A 131 35.16 -5.43 31.63
CA ASP A 131 35.47 -6.56 32.54
C ASP A 131 36.18 -7.70 31.77
N VAL A 132 36.98 -8.47 32.49
CA VAL A 132 37.76 -9.59 31.94
C VAL A 132 36.87 -10.66 31.27
N ASP A 133 35.61 -10.75 31.69
CA ASP A 133 34.62 -11.70 31.18
C ASP A 133 33.77 -11.10 30.02
N ALA A 134 34.03 -9.85 29.64
CA ALA A 134 33.27 -9.20 28.54
C ALA A 134 33.62 -9.83 27.20
N ALA A 135 32.63 -9.94 26.34
CA ALA A 135 32.83 -10.45 24.99
C ALA A 135 33.75 -9.53 24.19
N ILE A 136 34.71 -10.11 23.49
CA ILE A 136 35.73 -9.37 22.73
C ILE A 136 35.19 -9.15 21.33
N TYR A 137 34.67 -7.94 21.08
CA TYR A 137 34.27 -7.48 19.76
C TYR A 137 35.29 -6.49 19.20
N GLY A 138 35.71 -6.69 17.95
CA GLY A 138 36.55 -5.72 17.23
C GLY A 138 35.79 -4.46 16.80
N ASP A 139 36.50 -3.46 16.32
CA ASP A 139 35.94 -2.16 15.92
C ASP A 139 34.85 -2.26 14.84
N ASP A 140 34.89 -3.29 13.98
CA ASP A 140 33.93 -3.50 12.90
C ASP A 140 32.53 -3.90 13.43
N TRP A 141 32.45 -4.45 14.65
CA TRP A 141 31.20 -4.90 15.24
C TRP A 141 30.27 -3.74 15.61
N ARG A 142 30.75 -2.50 15.72
CA ARG A 142 29.92 -1.31 15.92
C ARG A 142 28.90 -1.09 14.79
N PHE A 143 29.13 -1.70 13.62
CA PHE A 143 28.24 -1.63 12.49
C PHE A 143 27.37 -2.89 12.33
N ALA A 144 27.53 -3.87 13.21
CA ALA A 144 26.72 -5.07 13.22
C ALA A 144 25.64 -4.98 14.32
N TRP A 145 24.47 -5.51 14.03
CA TRP A 145 23.39 -5.63 14.99
C TRP A 145 22.60 -6.90 14.74
N LEU A 146 22.11 -7.51 15.81
CA LEU A 146 21.37 -8.76 15.76
C LEU A 146 19.88 -8.48 15.96
N LEU A 147 19.08 -9.00 15.07
CA LEU A 147 17.63 -9.05 15.19
C LEU A 147 17.24 -10.46 15.61
N SER A 148 16.74 -10.60 16.84
CA SER A 148 16.24 -11.87 17.38
C SER A 148 14.73 -11.86 17.30
N ALA A 149 14.16 -12.81 16.54
CA ALA A 149 12.73 -12.93 16.30
C ALA A 149 12.24 -14.34 16.60
N GLN A 150 11.02 -14.45 17.13
CA GLN A 150 10.37 -15.74 17.25
C GLN A 150 9.84 -16.16 15.89
N THR A 151 10.16 -17.40 15.46
CA THR A 151 9.55 -17.95 14.25
C THR A 151 8.05 -18.05 14.46
N PRO A 152 7.22 -17.42 13.59
CA PRO A 152 5.80 -17.70 13.62
C PRO A 152 5.59 -19.19 13.41
N ASP A 153 4.61 -19.74 14.07
CA ASP A 153 4.26 -21.17 13.99
C ASP A 153 3.84 -21.46 12.54
N ILE A 154 4.80 -21.89 11.72
CA ILE A 154 4.54 -22.27 10.32
C ILE A 154 3.84 -23.61 10.43
N GLN A 155 2.58 -23.67 10.05
CA GLN A 155 1.91 -24.94 9.79
C GLN A 155 2.73 -25.66 8.72
N GLN A 156 3.57 -26.59 9.16
CA GLN A 156 4.30 -27.45 8.25
C GLN A 156 3.26 -28.26 7.47
N ILE A 157 3.29 -28.12 6.15
CA ILE A 157 2.49 -28.96 5.26
C ILE A 157 2.84 -30.40 5.60
N SER A 158 1.92 -31.10 6.24
CA SER A 158 2.05 -32.51 6.53
C SER A 158 1.53 -33.33 5.34
N VAL A 159 1.87 -34.61 5.30
CA VAL A 159 1.36 -35.54 4.24
C VAL A 159 -0.17 -35.67 4.28
N GLU A 160 -0.82 -35.11 5.29
CA GLU A 160 -2.27 -35.07 5.50
C GLU A 160 -2.90 -33.74 5.08
N SER A 161 -2.12 -32.77 4.61
CA SER A 161 -2.62 -31.50 4.11
C SER A 161 -3.37 -31.67 2.78
N ASP A 162 -4.45 -30.92 2.57
CA ASP A 162 -5.28 -30.99 1.37
C ASP A 162 -4.50 -30.56 0.12
N VAL A 163 -4.84 -31.16 -1.03
CA VAL A 163 -4.14 -30.98 -2.32
C VAL A 163 -4.22 -29.54 -2.85
N ASP A 164 -5.11 -28.73 -2.29
CA ASP A 164 -5.33 -27.32 -2.66
C ASP A 164 -4.50 -26.33 -1.84
N GLU A 165 -3.63 -26.79 -0.94
CA GLU A 165 -2.80 -25.91 -0.13
C GLU A 165 -1.62 -25.38 -0.96
N SER A 166 -1.47 -24.05 -0.98
CA SER A 166 -0.46 -23.33 -1.77
C SER A 166 0.98 -23.76 -1.42
N LEU A 167 1.67 -24.41 -2.35
CA LEU A 167 3.05 -24.87 -2.22
C LEU A 167 4.12 -23.77 -2.38
N GLY A 168 3.75 -22.50 -2.35
CA GLY A 168 4.62 -21.43 -2.85
C GLY A 168 4.77 -20.18 -2.00
N GLU A 169 4.38 -20.16 -0.73
CA GLU A 169 4.70 -19.01 0.11
C GLU A 169 6.19 -19.00 0.47
N GLN A 170 6.88 -17.90 0.10
CA GLN A 170 8.23 -17.63 0.63
C GLN A 170 8.18 -17.74 2.15
N ALA A 171 9.13 -18.47 2.74
CA ALA A 171 9.22 -18.56 4.18
C ALA A 171 9.12 -17.15 4.78
N PRO A 172 8.27 -16.93 5.78
CA PRO A 172 8.07 -15.59 6.35
C PRO A 172 9.38 -14.94 6.80
N THR A 173 10.38 -15.74 7.16
CA THR A 173 11.74 -15.31 7.50
C THR A 173 12.48 -14.67 6.32
N GLU A 174 12.37 -15.20 5.11
CA GLU A 174 13.00 -14.63 3.91
C GLU A 174 12.42 -13.24 3.59
N ARG A 175 11.12 -13.06 3.80
CA ARG A 175 10.47 -11.74 3.62
C ARG A 175 10.95 -10.73 4.65
N LEU A 176 11.13 -11.15 5.92
CA LEU A 176 11.67 -10.31 6.97
C LEU A 176 13.10 -9.88 6.65
N GLU A 177 13.97 -10.83 6.33
CA GLU A 177 15.38 -10.57 5.98
C GLU A 177 15.50 -9.63 4.77
N CYS A 178 14.72 -9.87 3.74
CA CYS A 178 14.66 -9.03 2.55
C CYS A 178 14.25 -7.59 2.92
N ALA A 179 13.18 -7.41 3.67
CA ALA A 179 12.67 -6.10 4.07
C ALA A 179 13.66 -5.32 4.94
N ILE A 180 14.30 -5.99 5.90
CA ILE A 180 15.34 -5.40 6.76
C ILE A 180 16.56 -5.02 5.92
N ASN A 181 17.07 -5.92 5.09
CA ASN A 181 18.25 -5.67 4.26
C ASN A 181 18.03 -4.52 3.26
N LYS A 182 16.80 -4.32 2.78
CA LYS A 182 16.42 -3.23 1.89
C LYS A 182 16.37 -1.87 2.61
N THR A 183 15.99 -1.86 3.88
CA THR A 183 15.72 -0.62 4.62
C THR A 183 16.82 -0.23 5.62
N LYS A 184 17.70 -1.17 5.98
CA LYS A 184 18.81 -0.90 6.91
C LYS A 184 19.76 0.17 6.39
N PRO A 185 20.47 0.88 7.27
CA PRO A 185 21.55 1.78 6.87
C PRO A 185 22.61 1.04 6.05
N ALA A 186 23.05 1.63 4.93
CA ALA A 186 23.95 0.98 3.97
C ALA A 186 25.28 0.51 4.55
N HIS A 187 25.76 1.17 5.60
CA HIS A 187 27.03 0.86 6.27
C HIS A 187 26.89 -0.21 7.38
N THR A 188 25.67 -0.74 7.63
CA THR A 188 25.45 -1.70 8.71
C THR A 188 25.20 -3.10 8.19
N VAL A 189 25.48 -4.09 9.03
CA VAL A 189 25.22 -5.50 8.81
C VAL A 189 24.15 -5.96 9.81
N ALA A 190 23.02 -6.43 9.28
CA ALA A 190 21.99 -7.07 10.08
C ALA A 190 22.27 -8.58 10.18
N LEU A 191 22.29 -9.10 11.38
CA LEU A 191 22.35 -10.52 11.70
C LEU A 191 20.95 -10.96 12.14
N PHE A 192 20.57 -12.19 11.86
CA PHE A 192 19.26 -12.72 12.18
C PHE A 192 19.39 -13.96 13.04
N GLU A 193 18.58 -14.02 14.09
CA GLU A 193 18.45 -15.16 14.98
C GLU A 193 16.97 -15.47 15.14
N TYR A 194 16.62 -16.72 14.94
CA TYR A 194 15.25 -17.20 15.04
C TYR A 194 15.16 -18.23 16.18
N THR A 195 14.23 -17.99 17.09
CA THR A 195 14.01 -18.83 18.28
C THR A 195 12.60 -19.41 18.33
#